data_ac6a7eac7b5ccb24b9de2f01a145d278
#
_entry.id   ac6a7eac7b5ccb24b9de2f01a145d278
#
_cell.length_a   1.000
_cell.length_b   1.000
_cell.length_c   1.000
_cell.angle_alpha   90.00
_cell.angle_beta   90.00
_cell.angle_gamma   90.00
#
_symmetry.space_group_name_H-M   'P 1'
#
loop_
_entity.id
_entity.type
_entity.pdbx_description
1 polymer ?
#
loop_
_entity_poly.entity_id
_entity_poly.type
_entity_poly.pdbx_seq_one_letter_code
_entity_poly.pdbx_strand_id
1 'polypeptide(L)'
;VNNSHTGYDLLYNLMIPGMDVDRRKGTVSAMGGNATLYIDGREADYREIKNLRPKDIERIEYMDMPTGEYAGDKTSVNFITKKRINGGYVSADADQTIGYLKGDYNLGVKLYSGNTSYTLFGGHSMQEYENEGSVNTETYYFPEHSIVKQGNTDLDRKKNNRQYAQLSILNQTDKRKLMAKIALVRSEEPGSEQESSLTYSEQYPSSSSHSRMEQRSLKPSLNLYGEFRFNKNQKLQCTLNGDYTDNSYDRSYLENKFISHSNVQEEMYTLSPSVKYYAKFKHGNSLTAQVLHMHRISSTTYKGDSPSWQHLWSGETLLFLNYNHKLSKKLTLDAQTGMSSLQYRLHGQDKSAGSAREVL
;
A
#
# COMPACT_ATOMS: atom_id res chain seq x y z
N VAL A 1 28.26 1.38 -2.98
CA VAL A 1 27.25 0.43 -3.45
C VAL A 1 27.56 -1.01 -3.04
N ASN A 2 28.79 -1.32 -2.61
CA ASN A 2 29.18 -2.68 -2.23
C ASN A 2 28.47 -3.25 -0.98
N ASN A 3 27.80 -2.42 -0.19
CA ASN A 3 27.09 -2.79 1.04
C ASN A 3 25.56 -2.76 0.90
N SER A 4 25.03 -2.80 -0.32
CA SER A 4 23.59 -2.82 -0.55
C SER A 4 23.10 -4.26 -0.73
N HIS A 5 22.05 -4.65 -0.01
CA HIS A 5 21.45 -5.99 -0.08
C HIS A 5 20.12 -5.98 -0.83
N THR A 6 19.40 -4.86 -0.81
CA THR A 6 18.07 -4.66 -1.39
C THR A 6 18.06 -3.50 -2.38
N GLY A 7 16.98 -3.37 -3.16
CA GLY A 7 16.75 -2.19 -4.00
C GLY A 7 16.66 -0.90 -3.19
N TYR A 8 16.06 -0.95 -2.01
CA TYR A 8 16.00 0.22 -1.11
C TYR A 8 17.37 0.61 -0.55
N ASP A 9 18.21 -0.36 -0.15
CA ASP A 9 19.58 -0.07 0.27
C ASP A 9 20.39 0.57 -0.84
N LEU A 10 20.18 0.11 -2.07
CA LEU A 10 20.85 0.67 -3.23
C LEU A 10 20.45 2.13 -3.44
N LEU A 11 19.15 2.46 -3.41
CA LEU A 11 18.67 3.85 -3.54
C LEU A 11 19.21 4.73 -2.40
N TYR A 12 19.15 4.25 -1.18
CA TYR A 12 19.68 4.97 -0.02
C TYR A 12 21.16 5.29 -0.16
N ASN A 13 21.96 4.30 -0.59
CA ASN A 13 23.41 4.45 -0.74
C ASN A 13 23.82 5.31 -1.97
N LEU A 14 22.93 5.49 -2.93
CA LEU A 14 23.16 6.39 -4.07
C LEU A 14 23.06 7.86 -3.70
N MET A 15 22.43 8.19 -2.55
CA MET A 15 22.29 9.56 -2.06
C MET A 15 21.79 10.54 -3.12
N ILE A 16 20.74 10.17 -3.86
CA ILE A 16 20.18 11.03 -4.92
C ILE A 16 19.67 12.32 -4.29
N PRO A 17 20.14 13.51 -4.73
CA PRO A 17 19.71 14.77 -4.16
C PRO A 17 18.20 14.97 -4.25
N GLY A 18 17.57 15.40 -3.15
CA GLY A 18 16.12 15.61 -3.07
C GLY A 18 15.28 14.36 -2.90
N MET A 19 15.89 13.18 -2.75
CA MET A 19 15.22 11.92 -2.48
C MET A 19 15.49 11.46 -1.05
N ASP A 20 14.42 11.08 -0.34
CA ASP A 20 14.48 10.44 0.96
C ASP A 20 14.03 8.98 0.85
N VAL A 21 14.79 8.06 1.44
CA VAL A 21 14.55 6.61 1.37
C VAL A 21 14.44 6.04 2.76
N ASP A 22 13.23 5.71 3.19
CA ASP A 22 13.01 4.93 4.42
C ASP A 22 13.09 3.43 4.11
N ARG A 23 14.25 2.83 4.36
CA ARG A 23 14.52 1.41 4.12
C ARG A 23 13.64 0.48 4.96
N ARG A 24 13.22 0.91 6.15
CA ARG A 24 12.40 0.11 7.07
C ARG A 24 10.94 0.10 6.66
N LYS A 25 10.41 1.27 6.31
CA LYS A 25 9.03 1.39 5.83
C LYS A 25 8.91 1.03 4.35
N GLY A 26 10.03 1.04 3.59
CA GLY A 26 10.04 0.81 2.15
C GLY A 26 9.36 1.92 1.37
N THR A 27 9.52 3.14 1.84
CA THR A 27 9.00 4.33 1.16
C THR A 27 10.14 5.14 0.56
N VAL A 28 9.88 5.69 -0.62
CA VAL A 28 10.77 6.62 -1.30
C VAL A 28 9.98 7.88 -1.57
N SER A 29 10.46 9.00 -1.07
CA SER A 29 9.85 10.31 -1.27
C SER A 29 10.81 11.28 -1.93
N ALA A 30 10.28 12.23 -2.67
CA ALA A 30 10.99 13.32 -3.30
C ALA A 30 10.20 14.62 -3.12
N MET A 31 10.69 15.75 -3.62
CA MET A 31 10.09 17.08 -3.41
C MET A 31 8.57 17.15 -3.75
N GLY A 32 8.08 16.32 -4.67
CA GLY A 32 6.67 16.27 -5.05
C GLY A 32 5.79 15.34 -4.21
N GLY A 33 6.37 14.54 -3.31
CA GLY A 33 5.70 13.51 -2.52
C GLY A 33 6.28 12.11 -2.76
N ASN A 34 5.48 11.06 -2.55
CA ASN A 34 5.96 9.69 -2.73
C ASN A 34 6.30 9.40 -4.19
N ALA A 35 7.44 8.74 -4.40
CA ALA A 35 7.87 8.28 -5.71
C ALA A 35 7.19 6.95 -6.07
N THR A 36 6.76 6.79 -7.32
CA THR A 36 6.31 5.51 -7.88
C THR A 36 7.52 4.70 -8.30
N LEU A 37 7.59 3.44 -7.85
CA LEU A 37 8.71 2.55 -8.11
C LEU A 37 8.36 1.55 -9.21
N TYR A 38 9.29 1.35 -10.14
CA TYR A 38 9.13 0.48 -11.30
C TYR A 38 10.28 -0.53 -11.39
N ILE A 39 9.98 -1.70 -11.92
CA ILE A 39 10.96 -2.70 -12.37
C ILE A 39 10.72 -2.94 -13.87
N ASP A 40 11.71 -2.61 -14.70
CA ASP A 40 11.64 -2.74 -16.17
C ASP A 40 10.40 -2.05 -16.79
N GLY A 41 9.99 -0.89 -16.25
CA GLY A 41 8.84 -0.11 -16.70
C GLY A 41 7.47 -0.62 -16.21
N ARG A 42 7.43 -1.59 -15.31
CA ARG A 42 6.24 -2.07 -14.62
C ARG A 42 6.26 -1.59 -13.18
N GLU A 43 5.16 -1.03 -12.70
CA GLU A 43 5.02 -0.65 -11.30
C GLU A 43 5.27 -1.86 -10.38
N ALA A 44 6.07 -1.67 -9.35
CA ALA A 44 6.53 -2.69 -8.44
C ALA A 44 6.06 -2.41 -7.01
N ASP A 45 5.71 -3.45 -6.28
CA ASP A 45 5.36 -3.34 -4.87
C ASP A 45 6.60 -3.33 -3.95
N TYR A 46 6.36 -3.01 -2.68
CA TYR A 46 7.39 -2.98 -1.65
C TYR A 46 8.24 -4.26 -1.60
N ARG A 47 7.60 -5.44 -1.66
CA ARG A 47 8.30 -6.73 -1.52
C ARG A 47 9.18 -7.02 -2.72
N GLU A 48 8.75 -6.61 -3.92
CA GLU A 48 9.53 -6.77 -5.13
C GLU A 48 10.82 -5.95 -5.06
N ILE A 49 10.74 -4.69 -4.58
CA ILE A 49 11.92 -3.83 -4.40
C ILE A 49 12.80 -4.31 -3.23
N LYS A 50 12.20 -4.74 -2.10
CA LYS A 50 12.93 -5.29 -0.95
C LYS A 50 13.74 -6.53 -1.34
N ASN A 51 13.19 -7.37 -2.22
CA ASN A 51 13.85 -8.60 -2.67
C ASN A 51 14.67 -8.42 -3.98
N LEU A 52 14.75 -7.20 -4.52
CA LEU A 52 15.55 -6.91 -5.70
C LEU A 52 17.03 -6.75 -5.33
N ARG A 53 17.86 -7.71 -5.75
CA ARG A 53 19.29 -7.69 -5.42
C ARG A 53 20.01 -6.66 -6.29
N PRO A 54 20.91 -5.84 -5.70
CA PRO A 54 21.69 -4.84 -6.43
C PRO A 54 22.48 -5.40 -7.61
N LYS A 55 23.01 -6.63 -7.48
CA LYS A 55 23.76 -7.29 -8.56
C LYS A 55 22.93 -7.66 -9.79
N ASP A 56 21.60 -7.74 -9.65
CA ASP A 56 20.68 -8.02 -10.74
C ASP A 56 20.20 -6.73 -11.44
N ILE A 57 20.53 -5.56 -10.88
CA ILE A 57 20.22 -4.26 -11.46
C ILE A 57 21.32 -3.88 -12.45
N GLU A 58 20.93 -3.46 -13.63
CA GLU A 58 21.83 -2.89 -14.65
C GLU A 58 22.02 -1.39 -14.44
N ARG A 59 20.89 -0.67 -14.26
CA ARG A 59 20.86 0.77 -13.99
C ARG A 59 19.57 1.17 -13.30
N ILE A 60 19.57 2.37 -12.73
CA ILE A 60 18.39 3.03 -12.16
C ILE A 60 18.13 4.30 -12.98
N GLU A 61 16.88 4.48 -13.37
CA GLU A 61 16.39 5.66 -14.06
C GLU A 61 15.55 6.47 -13.06
N TYR A 62 16.01 7.69 -12.75
CA TYR A 62 15.31 8.61 -11.86
C TYR A 62 14.70 9.74 -12.69
N MET A 63 13.42 10.01 -12.44
CA MET A 63 12.66 11.04 -13.14
C MET A 63 11.96 11.93 -12.11
N ASP A 64 12.43 13.14 -11.95
CA ASP A 64 11.91 14.11 -10.99
C ASP A 64 10.56 14.71 -11.45
N MET A 65 10.45 15.00 -12.74
CA MET A 65 9.19 15.39 -13.39
C MET A 65 8.90 14.42 -14.54
N PRO A 66 8.23 13.28 -14.22
CA PRO A 66 8.01 12.24 -15.21
C PRO A 66 7.09 12.70 -16.35
N THR A 67 7.49 12.35 -17.56
CA THR A 67 6.72 12.61 -18.77
C THR A 67 6.54 11.33 -19.58
N GLY A 68 5.70 11.37 -20.59
CA GLY A 68 5.49 10.24 -21.48
C GLY A 68 4.77 9.10 -20.76
N GLU A 69 5.40 7.92 -20.71
CA GLU A 69 4.77 6.72 -20.11
C GLU A 69 4.57 6.81 -18.60
N TYR A 70 5.33 7.66 -17.92
CA TYR A 70 5.26 7.90 -16.48
C TYR A 70 4.51 9.20 -16.14
N ALA A 71 3.89 9.85 -17.14
CA ALA A 71 3.06 11.03 -16.92
C ALA A 71 1.91 10.70 -15.95
N GLY A 72 1.73 11.56 -14.97
CA GLY A 72 0.79 11.35 -13.86
C GLY A 72 1.46 10.99 -12.54
N ASP A 73 2.69 10.48 -12.56
CA ASP A 73 3.49 10.34 -11.34
C ASP A 73 4.07 11.69 -10.94
N LYS A 74 4.26 11.89 -9.64
CA LYS A 74 5.00 13.05 -9.11
C LYS A 74 6.50 12.89 -9.32
N THR A 75 6.99 11.69 -9.06
CA THR A 75 8.37 11.26 -9.23
C THR A 75 8.38 9.77 -9.54
N SER A 76 9.25 9.32 -10.41
CA SER A 76 9.37 7.90 -10.76
C SER A 76 10.80 7.41 -10.65
N VAL A 77 10.95 6.18 -10.14
CA VAL A 77 12.23 5.46 -10.08
C VAL A 77 12.05 4.12 -10.76
N ASN A 78 12.80 3.87 -11.83
CA ASN A 78 12.71 2.61 -12.58
C ASN A 78 14.02 1.83 -12.47
N PHE A 79 13.95 0.65 -11.88
CA PHE A 79 15.06 -0.29 -11.81
C PHE A 79 15.08 -1.14 -13.07
N ILE A 80 16.11 -0.98 -13.89
CA ILE A 80 16.34 -1.79 -15.07
C ILE A 80 17.17 -3.00 -14.68
N THR A 81 16.62 -4.21 -14.91
CA THR A 81 17.28 -5.45 -14.51
C THR A 81 18.11 -6.04 -15.63
N LYS A 82 19.17 -6.76 -15.24
CA LYS A 82 19.99 -7.53 -16.18
C LYS A 82 19.19 -8.72 -16.71
N LYS A 83 19.20 -8.93 -18.01
CA LYS A 83 18.58 -10.08 -18.65
C LYS A 83 19.30 -11.36 -18.23
N ARG A 84 18.56 -12.33 -17.68
CA ARG A 84 19.04 -13.68 -17.37
C ARG A 84 18.17 -14.69 -18.08
N ILE A 85 18.81 -15.65 -18.76
CA ILE A 85 18.12 -16.67 -19.56
C ILE A 85 17.85 -17.92 -18.72
N ASN A 86 18.82 -18.35 -17.92
CA ASN A 86 18.70 -19.55 -17.10
C ASN A 86 19.35 -19.33 -15.71
N GLY A 87 18.99 -20.21 -14.78
CA GLY A 87 19.52 -20.21 -13.42
C GLY A 87 18.53 -19.66 -12.40
N GLY A 88 19.02 -19.36 -11.23
CA GLY A 88 18.17 -18.84 -10.16
C GLY A 88 18.96 -18.58 -8.90
N TYR A 89 18.24 -18.25 -7.84
CA TYR A 89 18.81 -18.09 -6.51
C TYR A 89 17.76 -18.30 -5.43
N VAL A 90 18.24 -18.61 -4.26
CA VAL A 90 17.50 -18.58 -3.01
C VAL A 90 18.14 -17.51 -2.13
N SER A 91 17.33 -16.72 -1.46
CA SER A 91 17.74 -15.76 -0.44
C SER A 91 16.94 -16.00 0.82
N ALA A 92 17.61 -15.94 1.96
CA ALA A 92 16.96 -15.96 3.27
C ALA A 92 17.60 -14.86 4.11
N ASP A 93 16.78 -14.10 4.80
CA ASP A 93 17.21 -13.13 5.79
C ASP A 93 16.41 -13.30 7.08
N ALA A 94 17.06 -13.03 8.19
CA ALA A 94 16.45 -13.06 9.52
C ALA A 94 17.02 -11.90 10.34
N ASP A 95 16.13 -11.13 10.92
CA ASP A 95 16.44 -10.08 11.88
C ASP A 95 15.70 -10.37 13.18
N GLN A 96 16.44 -10.46 14.29
CA GLN A 96 15.89 -10.74 15.61
C GLN A 96 16.46 -9.76 16.63
N THR A 97 15.59 -9.01 17.27
CA THR A 97 15.97 -8.08 18.34
C THR A 97 16.12 -8.84 19.67
N ILE A 98 17.19 -8.55 20.40
CA ILE A 98 17.43 -9.07 21.75
C ILE A 98 16.84 -8.08 22.75
N GLY A 99 16.11 -8.59 23.76
CA GLY A 99 15.55 -7.79 24.87
C GLY A 99 14.02 -7.64 24.84
N TYR A 100 13.41 -7.51 23.69
CA TYR A 100 11.97 -7.67 23.49
C TYR A 100 11.72 -8.43 22.19
N LEU A 101 10.57 -9.09 22.09
CA LEU A 101 10.27 -9.93 20.96
C LEU A 101 9.97 -9.10 19.73
N LYS A 102 10.94 -9.05 18.81
CA LYS A 102 10.76 -8.51 17.47
C LYS A 102 11.59 -9.34 16.50
N GLY A 103 10.94 -9.93 15.53
CA GLY A 103 11.60 -10.71 14.48
C GLY A 103 11.03 -10.41 13.11
N ASP A 104 11.86 -10.43 12.06
CA ASP A 104 11.50 -10.34 10.66
C ASP A 104 12.28 -11.41 9.88
N TYR A 105 11.57 -12.37 9.32
CA TYR A 105 12.12 -13.53 8.62
C TYR A 105 11.58 -13.57 7.22
N ASN A 106 12.46 -13.68 6.23
CA ASN A 106 12.08 -13.65 4.83
C ASN A 106 12.79 -14.75 4.04
N LEU A 107 12.07 -15.35 3.11
CA LEU A 107 12.57 -16.32 2.15
C LEU A 107 12.18 -15.89 0.75
N GLY A 108 13.15 -15.84 -0.16
CA GLY A 108 12.95 -15.55 -1.56
C GLY A 108 13.55 -16.64 -2.45
N VAL A 109 12.80 -17.07 -3.45
CA VAL A 109 13.27 -18.00 -4.49
C VAL A 109 12.99 -17.37 -5.83
N LYS A 110 13.98 -17.27 -6.70
CA LYS A 110 13.82 -16.81 -8.07
C LYS A 110 14.49 -17.76 -9.06
N LEU A 111 13.72 -18.17 -10.07
CA LEU A 111 14.17 -19.07 -11.12
C LEU A 111 13.95 -18.41 -12.48
N TYR A 112 14.90 -18.63 -13.40
CA TYR A 112 14.85 -18.16 -14.77
C TYR A 112 14.89 -19.37 -15.73
N SER A 113 13.98 -19.39 -16.68
CA SER A 113 13.91 -20.41 -17.72
C SER A 113 13.50 -19.74 -19.05
N GLY A 114 14.47 -19.53 -19.93
CA GLY A 114 14.27 -18.82 -21.18
C GLY A 114 13.74 -17.40 -20.95
N ASN A 115 12.58 -17.11 -21.49
CA ASN A 115 11.91 -15.82 -21.37
C ASN A 115 10.99 -15.69 -20.13
N THR A 116 10.99 -16.72 -19.27
CA THR A 116 10.08 -16.77 -18.11
C THR A 116 10.88 -16.76 -16.81
N SER A 117 10.44 -15.98 -15.85
CA SER A 117 10.93 -16.00 -14.48
C SER A 117 9.82 -16.31 -13.50
N TYR A 118 10.14 -17.12 -12.52
CA TYR A 118 9.27 -17.50 -11.40
C TYR A 118 9.87 -16.92 -10.13
N THR A 119 9.06 -16.26 -9.35
CA THR A 119 9.50 -15.66 -8.09
C THR A 119 8.53 -16.01 -6.98
N LEU A 120 9.05 -16.62 -5.92
CA LEU A 120 8.32 -16.95 -4.71
C LEU A 120 8.93 -16.15 -3.55
N PHE A 121 8.09 -15.42 -2.83
CA PHE A 121 8.45 -14.76 -1.57
C PHE A 121 7.56 -15.29 -0.46
N GLY A 122 8.14 -15.47 0.73
CA GLY A 122 7.40 -15.75 1.94
C GLY A 122 8.10 -15.11 3.13
N GLY A 123 7.34 -14.71 4.13
CA GLY A 123 7.93 -14.13 5.32
C GLY A 123 6.98 -14.09 6.49
N HIS A 124 7.59 -13.90 7.65
CA HIS A 124 6.91 -13.76 8.93
C HIS A 124 7.59 -12.63 9.71
N SER A 125 6.81 -11.66 10.15
CA SER A 125 7.25 -10.67 11.11
C SER A 125 6.42 -10.77 12.37
N MET A 126 7.07 -10.63 13.51
CA MET A 126 6.44 -10.63 14.83
C MET A 126 7.01 -9.52 15.67
N GLN A 127 6.16 -8.97 16.54
CA GLN A 127 6.54 -7.90 17.43
C GLN A 127 5.67 -7.96 18.68
N GLU A 128 6.31 -7.90 19.84
CA GLU A 128 5.64 -7.83 21.14
C GLU A 128 6.29 -6.71 21.95
N TYR A 129 5.49 -5.77 22.39
CA TYR A 129 5.89 -4.67 23.26
C TYR A 129 5.19 -4.79 24.59
N GLU A 130 5.90 -4.46 25.65
CA GLU A 130 5.35 -4.32 26.99
C GLU A 130 5.82 -3.00 27.61
N ASN A 131 4.90 -2.31 28.27
CA ASN A 131 5.18 -1.09 29.06
C ASN A 131 5.75 0.09 28.25
N GLU A 132 5.27 0.28 27.02
CA GLU A 132 5.46 1.55 26.32
C GLU A 132 4.53 2.60 26.95
N GLY A 133 5.03 3.38 27.90
CA GLY A 133 4.25 4.43 28.53
C GLY A 133 3.85 5.52 27.52
N SER A 134 2.61 5.97 27.60
CA SER A 134 2.12 7.12 26.84
C SER A 134 1.30 8.05 27.73
N VAL A 135 1.32 9.34 27.41
CA VAL A 135 0.47 10.36 28.03
C VAL A 135 -0.43 10.91 26.93
N ASN A 136 -1.74 10.81 27.14
CA ASN A 136 -2.73 11.39 26.25
C ASN A 136 -3.51 12.50 26.97
N THR A 137 -3.73 13.62 26.30
CA THR A 137 -4.52 14.74 26.84
C THR A 137 -5.63 15.08 25.86
N GLU A 138 -6.85 15.01 26.34
CA GLU A 138 -8.06 15.35 25.59
C GLU A 138 -8.75 16.53 26.25
N THR A 139 -9.23 17.50 25.47
CA THR A 139 -10.00 18.63 25.97
C THR A 139 -11.40 18.60 25.38
N TYR A 140 -12.39 18.54 26.23
CA TYR A 140 -13.82 18.59 25.88
C TYR A 140 -14.33 20.00 26.11
N TYR A 141 -14.81 20.67 25.06
CA TYR A 141 -15.33 22.03 25.13
C TYR A 141 -16.85 21.99 25.22
N PHE A 142 -17.39 22.62 26.28
CA PHE A 142 -18.80 22.87 26.48
C PHE A 142 -19.08 24.38 26.38
N PRO A 143 -20.35 24.83 26.25
CA PRO A 143 -20.64 26.26 26.09
C PRO A 143 -20.13 27.16 27.24
N GLU A 144 -20.07 26.65 28.45
CA GLU A 144 -19.71 27.41 29.65
C GLU A 144 -18.41 26.98 30.31
N HIS A 145 -17.83 25.84 29.96
CA HIS A 145 -16.62 25.29 30.56
C HIS A 145 -15.90 24.31 29.63
N SER A 146 -14.68 23.93 30.00
CA SER A 146 -13.96 22.85 29.34
C SER A 146 -13.46 21.85 30.36
N ILE A 147 -13.43 20.58 30.00
CA ILE A 147 -12.90 19.48 30.80
C ILE A 147 -11.65 18.97 30.12
N VAL A 148 -10.54 18.95 30.83
CA VAL A 148 -9.30 18.33 30.39
C VAL A 148 -9.22 16.93 31.00
N LYS A 149 -9.12 15.91 30.18
CA LYS A 149 -8.88 14.52 30.58
C LYS A 149 -7.43 14.19 30.21
N GLN A 150 -6.66 13.75 31.20
CA GLN A 150 -5.30 13.27 30.98
C GLN A 150 -5.24 11.79 31.34
N GLY A 151 -4.79 10.97 30.40
CA GLY A 151 -4.55 9.55 30.58
C GLY A 151 -3.07 9.25 30.61
N ASN A 152 -2.59 8.60 31.67
CA ASN A 152 -1.25 8.04 31.75
C ASN A 152 -1.35 6.54 31.61
N THR A 153 -0.65 5.95 30.64
CA THR A 153 -0.61 4.51 30.47
C THR A 153 0.25 3.87 31.55
N ASP A 154 -0.35 3.00 32.34
CA ASP A 154 0.31 2.26 33.43
C ASP A 154 0.81 0.90 32.94
N LEU A 155 0.02 0.24 32.08
CA LEU A 155 0.37 -1.00 31.40
C LEU A 155 -0.01 -0.88 29.94
N ASP A 156 0.92 -1.23 29.03
CA ASP A 156 0.66 -1.38 27.61
C ASP A 156 1.35 -2.65 27.13
N ARG A 157 0.55 -3.56 26.57
CA ARG A 157 1.00 -4.79 25.94
C ARG A 157 0.44 -4.90 24.56
N LYS A 158 1.30 -4.91 23.56
CA LYS A 158 0.93 -5.06 22.14
C LYS A 158 1.66 -6.22 21.51
N LYS A 159 0.90 -7.04 20.82
CA LYS A 159 1.43 -8.16 20.04
C LYS A 159 0.95 -8.05 18.60
N ASN A 160 1.89 -8.15 17.66
CA ASN A 160 1.60 -8.09 16.24
C ASN A 160 2.31 -9.22 15.52
N ASN A 161 1.57 -9.99 14.72
CA ASN A 161 2.09 -11.04 13.85
C ASN A 161 1.65 -10.77 12.43
N ARG A 162 2.57 -10.81 11.48
CA ARG A 162 2.28 -10.66 10.06
C ARG A 162 2.97 -11.74 9.26
N GLN A 163 2.21 -12.39 8.40
CA GLN A 163 2.70 -13.40 7.47
C GLN A 163 2.34 -13.00 6.05
N TYR A 164 3.21 -13.34 5.11
CA TYR A 164 2.90 -13.17 3.71
C TYR A 164 3.50 -14.27 2.85
N ALA A 165 2.82 -14.60 1.77
CA ALA A 165 3.32 -15.43 0.69
C ALA A 165 2.94 -14.79 -0.66
N GLN A 166 3.83 -14.84 -1.64
CA GLN A 166 3.61 -14.27 -2.96
C GLN A 166 4.29 -15.11 -4.01
N LEU A 167 3.55 -15.50 -5.03
CA LEU A 167 4.05 -16.15 -6.24
C LEU A 167 3.84 -15.23 -7.43
N SER A 168 4.87 -15.01 -8.22
CA SER A 168 4.78 -14.25 -9.46
C SER A 168 5.47 -14.99 -10.62
N ILE A 169 4.83 -14.99 -11.77
CA ILE A 169 5.32 -15.55 -13.01
C ILE A 169 5.38 -14.41 -14.02
N LEU A 170 6.54 -14.14 -14.57
CA LEU A 170 6.77 -13.11 -15.57
C LEU A 170 7.34 -13.74 -16.85
N ASN A 171 6.63 -13.63 -17.96
CA ASN A 171 7.14 -13.95 -19.29
C ASN A 171 7.43 -12.65 -20.03
N GLN A 172 8.66 -12.47 -20.49
CA GLN A 172 9.13 -11.23 -21.13
C GLN A 172 9.86 -11.53 -22.42
N THR A 173 9.36 -10.95 -23.51
CA THR A 173 10.02 -10.89 -24.82
C THR A 173 10.20 -9.44 -25.25
N ASP A 174 10.82 -9.19 -26.39
CA ASP A 174 10.98 -7.83 -26.92
C ASP A 174 9.64 -7.18 -27.29
N LYS A 175 8.61 -7.99 -27.63
CA LYS A 175 7.29 -7.51 -28.06
C LYS A 175 6.23 -7.51 -26.97
N ARG A 176 6.41 -8.29 -25.90
CA ARG A 176 5.42 -8.41 -24.83
C ARG A 176 6.03 -8.71 -23.48
N LYS A 177 5.34 -8.26 -22.43
CA LYS A 177 5.53 -8.72 -21.04
C LYS A 177 4.19 -9.17 -20.52
N LEU A 178 4.15 -10.35 -19.93
CA LEU A 178 2.95 -10.89 -19.29
C LEU A 178 3.34 -11.32 -17.87
N MET A 179 2.60 -10.87 -16.89
CA MET A 179 2.81 -11.24 -15.48
C MET A 179 1.50 -11.66 -14.83
N ALA A 180 1.57 -12.72 -14.06
CA ALA A 180 0.56 -13.10 -13.10
C ALA A 180 1.20 -13.17 -11.72
N LYS A 181 0.59 -12.50 -10.75
CA LYS A 181 1.04 -12.47 -9.36
C LYS A 181 -0.16 -12.76 -8.44
N ILE A 182 0.01 -13.73 -7.56
CA ILE A 182 -0.92 -14.01 -6.46
C ILE A 182 -0.18 -13.78 -5.14
N ALA A 183 -0.86 -13.19 -4.17
CA ALA A 183 -0.30 -12.97 -2.85
C ALA A 183 -1.36 -13.17 -1.77
N LEU A 184 -0.88 -13.56 -0.59
CA LEU A 184 -1.65 -13.70 0.63
C LEU A 184 -0.94 -12.92 1.73
N VAL A 185 -1.65 -12.05 2.41
CA VAL A 185 -1.18 -11.37 3.62
C VAL A 185 -2.14 -11.69 4.76
N ARG A 186 -1.60 -12.14 5.89
CA ARG A 186 -2.31 -12.31 7.15
C ARG A 186 -1.67 -11.41 8.19
N SER A 187 -2.47 -10.66 8.91
CA SER A 187 -2.04 -9.82 10.02
C SER A 187 -2.92 -10.09 11.23
N GLU A 188 -2.33 -10.22 12.40
CA GLU A 188 -3.04 -10.49 13.65
C GLU A 188 -2.43 -9.65 14.78
N GLU A 189 -3.28 -9.03 15.57
CA GLU A 189 -2.95 -8.39 16.85
C GLU A 189 -3.76 -9.12 17.94
N PRO A 190 -3.28 -10.27 18.44
CA PRO A 190 -4.01 -11.05 19.43
C PRO A 190 -3.79 -10.45 20.81
N GLY A 191 -4.84 -9.87 21.40
CA GLY A 191 -4.88 -9.50 22.81
C GLY A 191 -3.98 -8.33 23.19
N SER A 192 -3.98 -7.23 22.43
CA SER A 192 -3.40 -5.97 22.89
C SER A 192 -4.18 -5.45 24.10
N GLU A 193 -3.48 -5.13 25.19
CA GLU A 193 -4.05 -4.66 26.45
C GLU A 193 -3.42 -3.32 26.84
N GLN A 194 -4.25 -2.42 27.37
CA GLN A 194 -3.83 -1.13 27.89
C GLN A 194 -4.58 -0.80 29.16
N GLU A 195 -3.85 -0.50 30.22
CA GLU A 195 -4.38 0.08 31.46
C GLU A 195 -3.88 1.51 31.59
N SER A 196 -4.75 2.42 32.02
CA SER A 196 -4.40 3.81 32.16
C SER A 196 -5.06 4.43 33.39
N SER A 197 -4.29 5.25 34.11
CA SER A 197 -4.80 6.15 35.14
C SER A 197 -5.30 7.43 34.47
N LEU A 198 -6.54 7.82 34.78
CA LEU A 198 -7.22 8.96 34.20
C LEU A 198 -7.40 10.05 35.23
N THR A 199 -6.98 11.28 34.93
CA THR A 199 -7.21 12.46 35.71
C THR A 199 -8.01 13.50 34.93
N TYR A 200 -8.89 14.19 35.59
CA TYR A 200 -9.77 15.19 34.98
C TYR A 200 -9.53 16.55 35.64
N SER A 201 -9.69 17.62 34.88
CA SER A 201 -9.73 18.97 35.43
C SER A 201 -10.95 19.17 36.28
N GLU A 202 -10.84 20.07 37.29
CA GLU A 202 -11.90 20.47 38.20
C GLU A 202 -12.43 19.37 39.14
N GLN A 203 -13.75 19.22 39.25
CA GLN A 203 -14.41 18.44 40.31
C GLN A 203 -14.59 16.94 39.98
N TYR A 204 -14.03 16.48 38.88
CA TYR A 204 -14.22 15.09 38.50
C TYR A 204 -13.18 14.17 39.17
N PRO A 205 -13.61 13.08 39.81
CA PRO A 205 -12.66 12.16 40.43
C PRO A 205 -11.79 11.45 39.39
N SER A 206 -10.55 11.18 39.79
CA SER A 206 -9.66 10.32 39.02
C SER A 206 -10.29 8.93 38.82
N SER A 207 -9.99 8.30 37.72
CA SER A 207 -10.46 6.97 37.39
C SER A 207 -9.37 6.11 36.77
N SER A 208 -9.65 4.85 36.51
CA SER A 208 -8.80 3.98 35.72
C SER A 208 -9.57 3.44 34.54
N SER A 209 -8.86 3.17 33.44
CA SER A 209 -9.43 2.47 32.29
C SER A 209 -8.63 1.23 31.96
N HIS A 210 -9.32 0.22 31.45
CA HIS A 210 -8.76 -0.99 30.89
C HIS A 210 -9.34 -1.19 29.50
N SER A 211 -8.47 -1.35 28.51
CA SER A 211 -8.84 -1.62 27.11
C SER A 211 -8.15 -2.87 26.62
N ARG A 212 -8.94 -3.78 26.04
CA ARG A 212 -8.42 -4.96 25.32
C ARG A 212 -8.88 -4.93 23.88
N MET A 213 -7.98 -5.20 22.97
CA MET A 213 -8.24 -5.17 21.54
C MET A 213 -7.65 -6.41 20.87
N GLU A 214 -8.45 -7.03 20.01
CA GLU A 214 -8.01 -8.10 19.11
C GLU A 214 -8.35 -7.70 17.68
N GLN A 215 -7.39 -7.89 16.78
CA GLN A 215 -7.57 -7.58 15.37
C GLN A 215 -7.00 -8.68 14.50
N ARG A 216 -7.72 -9.03 13.43
CA ARG A 216 -7.28 -9.98 12.42
C ARG A 216 -7.62 -9.46 11.03
N SER A 217 -6.71 -9.68 10.10
CA SER A 217 -6.91 -9.35 8.69
C SER A 217 -6.32 -10.45 7.81
N LEU A 218 -7.10 -10.92 6.83
CA LEU A 218 -6.65 -11.83 5.78
C LEU A 218 -6.91 -11.20 4.44
N LYS A 219 -5.86 -11.07 3.61
CA LYS A 219 -5.94 -10.39 2.31
C LYS A 219 -5.27 -11.20 1.20
N PRO A 220 -5.99 -12.13 0.52
CA PRO A 220 -5.58 -12.64 -0.78
C PRO A 220 -5.69 -11.58 -1.86
N SER A 221 -4.77 -11.60 -2.82
CA SER A 221 -4.76 -10.67 -3.94
C SER A 221 -4.25 -11.30 -5.23
N LEU A 222 -4.75 -10.80 -6.37
CA LEU A 222 -4.36 -11.17 -7.72
C LEU A 222 -3.94 -9.90 -8.47
N ASN A 223 -2.80 -9.95 -9.15
CA ASN A 223 -2.40 -8.93 -10.10
C ASN A 223 -2.05 -9.58 -11.44
N LEU A 224 -2.71 -9.15 -12.50
CA LEU A 224 -2.40 -9.52 -13.88
C LEU A 224 -1.92 -8.28 -14.62
N TYR A 225 -0.82 -8.41 -15.32
CA TYR A 225 -0.23 -7.34 -16.10
C TYR A 225 0.13 -7.84 -17.50
N GLY A 226 -0.24 -7.07 -18.51
CA GLY A 226 0.13 -7.29 -19.90
C GLY A 226 0.67 -6.01 -20.53
N GLU A 227 1.85 -6.06 -21.13
CA GLU A 227 2.40 -5.00 -21.99
C GLU A 227 2.60 -5.57 -23.39
N PHE A 228 2.10 -4.86 -24.39
CA PHE A 228 2.22 -5.21 -25.79
C PHE A 228 2.85 -4.06 -26.55
N ARG A 229 3.99 -4.31 -27.20
CA ARG A 229 4.71 -3.34 -28.03
C ARG A 229 4.37 -3.59 -29.49
N PHE A 230 3.58 -2.72 -30.09
CA PHE A 230 3.23 -2.80 -31.51
C PHE A 230 4.43 -2.44 -32.40
N ASN A 231 5.21 -1.46 -31.94
CA ASN A 231 6.46 -1.03 -32.53
C ASN A 231 7.34 -0.29 -31.50
N LYS A 232 8.46 0.32 -31.93
CA LYS A 232 9.37 1.05 -31.03
C LYS A 232 8.73 2.29 -30.38
N ASN A 233 7.62 2.76 -30.92
CA ASN A 233 6.98 4.02 -30.54
C ASN A 233 5.59 3.86 -29.93
N GLN A 234 5.03 2.63 -29.90
CA GLN A 234 3.67 2.40 -29.46
C GLN A 234 3.59 1.17 -28.57
N LYS A 235 2.97 1.32 -27.40
CA LYS A 235 2.69 0.22 -26.48
C LYS A 235 1.33 0.36 -25.81
N LEU A 236 0.76 -0.77 -25.48
CA LEU A 236 -0.46 -0.92 -24.69
C LEU A 236 -0.12 -1.68 -23.42
N GLN A 237 -0.56 -1.17 -22.29
CA GLN A 237 -0.45 -1.82 -20.99
C GLN A 237 -1.86 -2.09 -20.46
N CYS A 238 -2.10 -3.30 -20.00
CA CYS A 238 -3.35 -3.72 -19.37
C CYS A 238 -3.00 -4.25 -17.98
N THR A 239 -3.68 -3.77 -16.95
CA THR A 239 -3.50 -4.25 -15.58
C THR A 239 -4.86 -4.62 -15.00
N LEU A 240 -4.93 -5.72 -14.29
CA LEU A 240 -6.07 -6.12 -13.48
C LEU A 240 -5.59 -6.42 -12.08
N ASN A 241 -6.01 -5.61 -11.11
CA ASN A 241 -5.80 -5.86 -9.70
C ASN A 241 -7.12 -6.31 -9.06
N GLY A 242 -7.06 -7.37 -8.29
CA GLY A 242 -8.18 -7.86 -7.50
C GLY A 242 -7.70 -8.22 -6.11
N ASP A 243 -8.43 -7.82 -5.10
CA ASP A 243 -8.19 -8.24 -3.73
C ASP A 243 -9.50 -8.50 -2.98
N TYR A 244 -9.43 -9.43 -2.04
CA TYR A 244 -10.42 -9.67 -1.03
C TYR A 244 -9.80 -9.39 0.32
N THR A 245 -10.53 -8.78 1.22
CA THR A 245 -10.09 -8.51 2.59
C THR A 245 -11.16 -9.00 3.55
N ASP A 246 -10.76 -9.83 4.50
CA ASP A 246 -11.57 -10.26 5.64
C ASP A 246 -10.92 -9.69 6.90
N ASN A 247 -11.60 -8.74 7.53
CA ASN A 247 -11.17 -8.05 8.74
C ASN A 247 -12.10 -8.39 9.88
N SER A 248 -11.52 -8.68 11.05
CA SER A 248 -12.22 -8.82 12.32
C SER A 248 -11.55 -7.94 13.35
N TYR A 249 -12.36 -7.19 14.07
CA TYR A 249 -11.92 -6.30 15.14
C TYR A 249 -12.83 -6.51 16.34
N ASP A 250 -12.23 -6.75 17.49
CA ASP A 250 -12.93 -6.89 18.78
C ASP A 250 -12.26 -5.97 19.79
N ARG A 251 -13.07 -5.16 20.47
CA ARG A 251 -12.59 -4.25 21.51
C ARG A 251 -13.53 -4.25 22.69
N SER A 252 -12.98 -4.43 23.87
CA SER A 252 -13.62 -4.14 25.14
C SER A 252 -12.93 -2.96 25.83
N TYR A 253 -13.73 -2.07 26.40
CA TYR A 253 -13.27 -0.91 27.13
C TYR A 253 -14.02 -0.80 28.45
N LEU A 254 -13.31 -0.65 29.53
CA LEU A 254 -13.84 -0.46 30.88
C LEU A 254 -13.28 0.85 31.45
N GLU A 255 -14.14 1.74 31.90
CA GLU A 255 -13.77 2.94 32.66
C GLU A 255 -14.73 3.06 33.84
N ASN A 256 -14.23 2.93 35.06
CA ASN A 256 -15.04 2.87 36.26
C ASN A 256 -16.10 1.74 36.17
N LYS A 257 -17.39 2.12 36.03
CA LYS A 257 -18.53 1.22 35.82
C LYS A 257 -19.05 1.20 34.39
N PHE A 258 -18.48 2.01 33.52
CA PHE A 258 -18.83 2.06 32.13
C PHE A 258 -18.10 0.95 31.39
N ILE A 259 -18.84 0.09 30.73
CA ILE A 259 -18.33 -1.00 29.90
C ILE A 259 -18.80 -0.72 28.48
N SER A 260 -17.90 -0.75 27.53
CA SER A 260 -18.22 -0.71 26.11
C SER A 260 -17.59 -1.89 25.40
N HIS A 261 -18.38 -2.54 24.55
CA HIS A 261 -17.93 -3.63 23.72
C HIS A 261 -18.28 -3.36 22.26
N SER A 262 -17.29 -3.51 21.38
CA SER A 262 -17.44 -3.36 19.94
C SER A 262 -16.80 -4.54 19.23
N ASN A 263 -17.57 -5.23 18.41
CA ASN A 263 -17.08 -6.27 17.51
C ASN A 263 -17.46 -5.88 16.08
N VAL A 264 -16.49 -5.83 15.20
CA VAL A 264 -16.67 -5.45 13.79
C VAL A 264 -16.13 -6.57 12.92
N GLN A 265 -16.94 -7.00 11.97
CA GLN A 265 -16.55 -7.91 10.90
C GLN A 265 -16.77 -7.21 9.57
N GLU A 266 -15.73 -7.15 8.74
CA GLU A 266 -15.76 -6.51 7.44
C GLU A 266 -15.21 -7.45 6.37
N GLU A 267 -15.99 -7.63 5.33
CA GLU A 267 -15.57 -8.28 4.09
C GLU A 267 -15.55 -7.26 2.97
N MET A 268 -14.45 -7.18 2.24
CA MET A 268 -14.30 -6.22 1.15
C MET A 268 -13.69 -6.88 -0.09
N TYR A 269 -14.32 -6.65 -1.24
CA TYR A 269 -13.84 -7.02 -2.56
C TYR A 269 -13.47 -5.78 -3.34
N THR A 270 -12.28 -5.76 -3.93
CA THR A 270 -11.84 -4.68 -4.82
C THR A 270 -11.40 -5.27 -6.15
N LEU A 271 -11.83 -4.67 -7.25
CA LEU A 271 -11.39 -5.00 -8.61
C LEU A 271 -11.02 -3.70 -9.34
N SER A 272 -9.79 -3.64 -9.87
CA SER A 272 -9.28 -2.44 -10.53
C SER A 272 -8.62 -2.77 -11.86
N PRO A 273 -9.39 -2.86 -12.96
CA PRO A 273 -8.85 -2.92 -14.31
C PRO A 273 -8.32 -1.55 -14.76
N SER A 274 -7.20 -1.54 -15.46
CA SER A 274 -6.62 -0.36 -16.08
C SER A 274 -6.07 -0.67 -17.46
N VAL A 275 -6.27 0.24 -18.39
CA VAL A 275 -5.68 0.18 -19.75
C VAL A 275 -4.96 1.51 -19.99
N LYS A 276 -3.69 1.43 -20.36
CA LYS A 276 -2.84 2.58 -20.67
C LYS A 276 -2.22 2.41 -22.05
N TYR A 277 -2.47 3.34 -22.93
CA TYR A 277 -1.86 3.41 -24.24
C TYR A 277 -0.83 4.53 -24.30
N TYR A 278 0.34 4.24 -24.83
CA TYR A 278 1.40 5.20 -25.05
C TYR A 278 1.83 5.20 -26.53
N ALA A 279 1.93 6.39 -27.12
CA ALA A 279 2.43 6.58 -28.48
C ALA A 279 3.43 7.73 -28.52
N LYS A 280 4.57 7.51 -29.20
CA LYS A 280 5.55 8.53 -29.53
C LYS A 280 5.48 8.82 -31.03
N PHE A 281 5.30 10.09 -31.37
CA PHE A 281 5.19 10.55 -32.74
C PHE A 281 6.50 11.13 -33.26
N LYS A 282 6.50 11.56 -34.51
CA LYS A 282 7.62 12.30 -35.12
C LYS A 282 7.88 13.59 -34.33
N HIS A 283 9.09 14.11 -34.40
CA HIS A 283 9.56 15.34 -33.72
C HIS A 283 9.57 15.26 -32.20
N GLY A 284 9.43 14.08 -31.60
CA GLY A 284 9.51 13.87 -30.15
C GLY A 284 8.21 14.12 -29.38
N ASN A 285 7.08 14.32 -30.08
CA ASN A 285 5.76 14.41 -29.45
C ASN A 285 5.34 13.05 -28.88
N SER A 286 4.55 13.04 -27.82
CA SER A 286 3.99 11.81 -27.25
C SER A 286 2.58 11.99 -26.73
N LEU A 287 1.83 10.91 -26.75
CA LEU A 287 0.49 10.80 -26.20
C LEU A 287 0.43 9.65 -25.21
N THR A 288 -0.11 9.91 -24.04
CA THR A 288 -0.50 8.88 -23.06
C THR A 288 -1.99 8.99 -22.81
N ALA A 289 -2.72 7.90 -22.96
CA ALA A 289 -4.13 7.80 -22.63
C ALA A 289 -4.32 6.64 -21.65
N GLN A 290 -5.05 6.86 -20.55
CA GLN A 290 -5.30 5.83 -19.55
C GLN A 290 -6.75 5.86 -19.12
N VAL A 291 -7.32 4.66 -18.98
CA VAL A 291 -8.60 4.42 -18.34
C VAL A 291 -8.33 3.52 -17.14
N LEU A 292 -8.84 3.90 -15.99
CA LEU A 292 -8.82 3.11 -14.76
C LEU A 292 -10.25 3.01 -14.24
N HIS A 293 -10.69 1.83 -13.88
CA HIS A 293 -11.95 1.63 -13.15
C HIS A 293 -11.65 0.95 -11.82
N MET A 294 -12.20 1.46 -10.74
CA MET A 294 -12.14 0.86 -9.40
C MET A 294 -13.54 0.45 -8.99
N HIS A 295 -13.72 -0.82 -8.73
CA HIS A 295 -14.96 -1.39 -8.22
C HIS A 295 -14.74 -1.95 -6.83
N ARG A 296 -15.54 -1.53 -5.85
CA ARG A 296 -15.43 -1.97 -4.47
C ARG A 296 -16.80 -2.35 -3.92
N ILE A 297 -16.84 -3.48 -3.24
CA ILE A 297 -17.98 -3.95 -2.46
C ILE A 297 -17.47 -4.19 -1.04
N SER A 298 -18.09 -3.58 -0.04
CA SER A 298 -17.78 -3.79 1.38
C SER A 298 -19.06 -4.13 2.14
N SER A 299 -18.98 -5.17 2.96
CA SER A 299 -20.03 -5.56 3.89
C SER A 299 -19.46 -5.50 5.30
N THR A 300 -20.04 -4.67 6.14
CA THR A 300 -19.58 -4.48 7.53
C THR A 300 -20.72 -4.79 8.48
N THR A 301 -20.45 -5.63 9.47
CA THR A 301 -21.36 -5.98 10.56
C THR A 301 -20.75 -5.52 11.87
N TYR A 302 -21.47 -4.70 12.59
CA TYR A 302 -21.16 -4.26 13.95
C TYR A 302 -21.99 -5.06 14.95
N LYS A 303 -21.32 -5.60 15.96
CA LYS A 303 -21.93 -6.31 17.10
C LYS A 303 -21.43 -5.66 18.38
N GLY A 304 -22.14 -5.87 19.49
CA GLY A 304 -21.82 -5.27 20.78
C GLY A 304 -22.89 -4.29 21.21
N ASP A 305 -22.51 -3.16 21.83
CA ASP A 305 -23.44 -2.19 22.43
C ASP A 305 -24.36 -1.49 21.42
N SER A 306 -23.88 -1.35 20.19
CA SER A 306 -24.65 -0.71 19.10
C SER A 306 -24.59 -1.56 17.84
N PRO A 307 -25.39 -2.66 17.79
CA PRO A 307 -25.37 -3.55 16.62
C PRO A 307 -25.96 -2.85 15.40
N SER A 308 -25.27 -2.99 14.28
CA SER A 308 -25.69 -2.46 12.99
C SER A 308 -25.00 -3.22 11.86
N TRP A 309 -25.47 -3.02 10.63
CA TRP A 309 -24.79 -3.52 9.45
C TRP A 309 -24.86 -2.50 8.34
N GLN A 310 -23.88 -2.53 7.46
CA GLN A 310 -23.85 -1.73 6.25
C GLN A 310 -23.25 -2.50 5.09
N HIS A 311 -23.76 -2.19 3.90
CA HIS A 311 -23.25 -2.71 2.64
C HIS A 311 -23.02 -1.53 1.71
N LEU A 312 -21.77 -1.36 1.31
CA LEU A 312 -21.33 -0.31 0.40
C LEU A 312 -20.93 -0.93 -0.93
N TRP A 313 -21.53 -0.42 -1.99
CA TRP A 313 -21.06 -0.62 -3.35
C TRP A 313 -20.54 0.71 -3.88
N SER A 314 -19.34 0.72 -4.47
CA SER A 314 -18.79 1.90 -5.14
C SER A 314 -18.09 1.54 -6.44
N GLY A 315 -18.22 2.42 -7.43
CA GLY A 315 -17.53 2.33 -8.71
C GLY A 315 -16.97 3.70 -9.07
N GLU A 316 -15.69 3.78 -9.36
CA GLU A 316 -15.01 4.98 -9.82
C GLU A 316 -14.30 4.71 -11.14
N THR A 317 -14.52 5.58 -12.12
CA THR A 317 -13.86 5.52 -13.42
C THR A 317 -13.08 6.81 -13.64
N LEU A 318 -11.80 6.66 -13.94
CA LEU A 318 -10.87 7.75 -14.24
C LEU A 318 -10.42 7.65 -15.69
N LEU A 319 -10.50 8.75 -16.39
CA LEU A 319 -9.89 8.95 -17.71
C LEU A 319 -8.75 9.94 -17.55
N PHE A 320 -7.62 9.63 -18.11
CA PHE A 320 -6.45 10.51 -18.12
C PHE A 320 -5.88 10.60 -19.52
N LEU A 321 -5.59 11.81 -19.98
CA LEU A 321 -4.97 12.09 -21.25
C LEU A 321 -3.83 13.07 -21.03
N ASN A 322 -2.64 12.72 -21.49
CA ASN A 322 -1.49 13.60 -21.50
C ASN A 322 -0.92 13.68 -22.93
N TYR A 323 -0.72 14.88 -23.42
CA TYR A 323 -0.09 15.16 -24.70
C TYR A 323 1.13 16.05 -24.51
N ASN A 324 2.29 15.54 -24.85
CA ASN A 324 3.54 16.26 -24.81
C ASN A 324 3.91 16.70 -26.23
N HIS A 325 4.04 18.01 -26.47
CA HIS A 325 4.37 18.62 -27.75
C HIS A 325 5.70 19.34 -27.68
N LYS A 326 6.65 18.88 -28.48
CA LYS A 326 7.97 19.49 -28.58
C LYS A 326 7.96 20.60 -29.63
N LEU A 327 7.80 21.82 -29.19
CA LEU A 327 7.80 23.01 -30.06
C LEU A 327 9.19 23.35 -30.64
N SER A 328 10.26 23.11 -29.86
CA SER A 328 11.63 23.33 -30.28
C SER A 328 12.60 22.46 -29.49
N LYS A 329 13.92 22.59 -29.73
CA LYS A 329 14.95 21.91 -28.92
C LYS A 329 14.94 22.37 -27.45
N LYS A 330 14.41 23.57 -27.16
CA LYS A 330 14.42 24.20 -25.83
C LYS A 330 13.02 24.35 -25.21
N LEU A 331 11.95 24.14 -25.98
CA LEU A 331 10.59 24.39 -25.53
C LEU A 331 9.71 23.17 -25.79
N THR A 332 9.10 22.67 -24.72
CA THR A 332 8.13 21.57 -24.74
C THR A 332 6.88 22.05 -24.04
N LEU A 333 5.73 21.78 -24.64
CA LEU A 333 4.40 21.99 -24.05
C LEU A 333 3.89 20.65 -23.56
N ASP A 334 3.48 20.58 -22.31
CA ASP A 334 2.82 19.43 -21.70
C ASP A 334 1.38 19.80 -21.35
N ALA A 335 0.43 19.11 -21.95
CA ALA A 335 -1.01 19.33 -21.74
C ALA A 335 -1.61 18.07 -21.13
N GLN A 336 -2.25 18.22 -19.97
CA GLN A 336 -2.92 17.16 -19.26
C GLN A 336 -4.40 17.49 -19.07
N THR A 337 -5.25 16.48 -19.25
CA THR A 337 -6.67 16.58 -18.94
C THR A 337 -7.16 15.23 -18.43
N GLY A 338 -8.23 15.24 -17.68
CA GLY A 338 -8.85 14.04 -17.15
C GLY A 338 -10.32 14.24 -16.86
N MET A 339 -11.00 13.14 -16.63
CA MET A 339 -12.39 13.08 -16.20
C MET A 339 -12.52 11.96 -15.18
N SER A 340 -13.31 12.19 -14.14
CA SER A 340 -13.69 11.17 -13.17
C SER A 340 -15.20 11.00 -13.09
N SER A 341 -15.63 9.78 -12.79
CA SER A 341 -17.03 9.48 -12.49
C SER A 341 -17.04 8.57 -11.26
N LEU A 342 -17.70 9.02 -10.19
CA LEU A 342 -17.90 8.28 -8.96
C LEU A 342 -19.37 7.92 -8.80
N GLN A 343 -19.63 6.66 -8.47
CA GLN A 343 -20.96 6.16 -8.10
C GLN A 343 -20.82 5.36 -6.82
N TYR A 344 -21.76 5.52 -5.90
CA TYR A 344 -21.84 4.67 -4.73
C TYR A 344 -23.29 4.40 -4.33
N ARG A 345 -23.50 3.27 -3.64
CA ARG A 345 -24.76 2.88 -3.02
C ARG A 345 -24.46 2.34 -1.64
N LEU A 346 -25.08 2.91 -0.64
CA LEU A 346 -24.97 2.48 0.74
C LEU A 346 -26.34 1.97 1.20
N HIS A 347 -26.36 0.76 1.74
CA HIS A 347 -27.50 0.14 2.42
C HIS A 347 -27.10 -0.12 3.85
N GLY A 348 -27.96 0.14 4.79
CA GLY A 348 -27.72 -0.08 6.22
C GLY A 348 -29.01 -0.39 6.96
N GLN A 349 -28.88 -0.65 8.27
CA GLN A 349 -29.99 -0.99 9.15
C GLN A 349 -30.96 0.18 9.30
N ASP A 350 -30.48 1.41 9.34
CA ASP A 350 -31.30 2.61 9.22
C ASP A 350 -31.64 2.81 7.74
N LYS A 351 -32.91 2.89 7.41
CA LYS A 351 -33.47 2.94 6.05
C LYS A 351 -33.00 4.11 5.16
N SER A 352 -31.96 4.81 5.54
CA SER A 352 -31.28 5.84 4.72
C SER A 352 -30.34 5.19 3.70
N ALA A 353 -30.91 4.52 2.70
CA ALA A 353 -30.14 4.15 1.51
C ALA A 353 -29.74 5.42 0.77
N GLY A 354 -28.46 5.79 0.85
CA GLY A 354 -27.89 6.88 0.07
C GLY A 354 -27.32 6.34 -1.24
N SER A 355 -27.68 6.96 -2.36
CA SER A 355 -26.96 6.74 -3.62
C SER A 355 -26.58 8.10 -4.19
N ALA A 356 -25.34 8.24 -4.66
CA ALA A 356 -24.93 9.42 -5.40
C ALA A 356 -24.13 9.02 -6.64
N ARG A 357 -24.20 9.87 -7.64
CA ARG A 357 -23.38 9.81 -8.83
C ARG A 357 -22.80 11.19 -9.07
N GLU A 358 -21.50 11.28 -9.16
CA GLU A 358 -20.78 12.49 -9.48
C GLU A 358 -19.90 12.26 -10.71
N VAL A 359 -19.84 13.24 -11.59
CA VAL A 359 -18.96 13.26 -12.77
C VAL A 359 -18.24 14.60 -12.73
N LEU A 360 -16.93 14.56 -12.64
CA LEU A 360 -16.01 15.71 -12.60
C LEU A 360 -15.11 15.71 -13.82
#